data_cbb0acb62aee0de7434c2e16a5c76085
#
_entry.id   cbb0acb62aee0de7434c2e16a5c76085
#
_cell.length_a   1.000
_cell.length_b   1.000
_cell.length_c   1.000
_cell.angle_alpha   90.00
_cell.angle_beta   90.00
_cell.angle_gamma   90.00
#
_symmetry.space_group_name_H-M   'P 1'
#
loop_
_entity.id
_entity.type
_entity.pdbx_description
1 polymer ?
#
loop_
_entity_poly.entity_id
_entity_poly.type
_entity_poly.pdbx_seq_one_letter_code
_entity_poly.pdbx_strand_id
1 'polypeptide(L)'
;MKMKKTLAFIMTAALTVGTMAGCSQATLNYAQELSNTAKWEATTSSIDGDLNINVKGKDGTETKQEIKFAATGYTAKDKSYVDMTFTDPAGKLNIPELKAYCDGTTSYINKSFYQGISSLNGQSAPTGLNNITQEYIGIDTEASGVDVTKLKALMTQPDGMVEFGKMIFGGNADLDLPFVQNGREYTINLDADKTVDLAAKALKATANNLDNLNSTFKLGLPAESITQMKTAANSPEFDKSLPEIKASLAGTTINSKEVFTDNDYSSDFNMNLQIKDFGTIVLTMKTTDTKSDVKGITFPTSTLKVSQEEFNKLMIPGTKTTIAPSTNVVSK
;
A
#
# COMPACT_ATOMS: atom_id res chain seq x y z
N MET A 1 -17.84 0.75 -0.93
CA MET A 1 -16.64 0.41 -0.15
C MET A 1 -15.52 0.02 -1.12
N LYS A 2 -14.89 1.05 -1.82
CA LYS A 2 -13.92 0.84 -2.93
C LYS A 2 -12.45 1.08 -2.55
N MET A 3 -12.07 0.98 -1.28
CA MET A 3 -10.79 1.51 -0.77
C MET A 3 -9.77 0.47 -0.26
N LYS A 4 -9.87 -0.82 -0.58
CA LYS A 4 -9.02 -1.83 0.06
C LYS A 4 -7.84 -2.37 -0.76
N LYS A 5 -7.59 -1.92 -2.00
CA LYS A 5 -6.59 -2.54 -2.87
C LYS A 5 -5.34 -1.72 -3.17
N THR A 6 -5.28 -0.48 -2.71
CA THR A 6 -4.09 0.38 -2.86
C THR A 6 -3.27 0.46 -1.56
N LEU A 7 -3.70 -0.23 -0.49
CA LEU A 7 -3.16 -0.01 0.85
C LEU A 7 -1.75 -0.57 1.06
N ALA A 8 -1.39 -1.69 0.44
CA ALA A 8 -0.06 -2.29 0.66
C ALA A 8 1.06 -1.51 -0.05
N PHE A 9 0.80 -1.04 -1.27
CA PHE A 9 1.75 -0.18 -2.00
C PHE A 9 1.76 1.26 -1.43
N ILE A 10 0.63 1.71 -0.88
CA ILE A 10 0.47 3.04 -0.28
C ILE A 10 1.09 3.09 1.12
N MET A 11 1.15 2.01 1.90
CA MET A 11 1.73 2.07 3.25
C MET A 11 3.25 2.30 3.23
N THR A 12 3.99 1.69 2.32
CA THR A 12 5.42 2.00 2.15
C THR A 12 5.61 3.35 1.46
N ALA A 13 4.78 3.69 0.48
CA ALA A 13 4.83 4.98 -0.21
C ALA A 13 4.24 6.14 0.63
N ALA A 14 3.28 5.91 1.52
CA ALA A 14 2.64 6.98 2.29
C ALA A 14 3.53 7.58 3.38
N LEU A 15 4.51 6.83 3.87
CA LEU A 15 5.55 7.39 4.75
C LEU A 15 6.65 8.11 3.94
N THR A 16 6.73 7.86 2.62
CA THR A 16 7.83 8.34 1.78
C THR A 16 7.48 9.53 0.90
N VAL A 17 6.21 9.96 0.82
CA VAL A 17 5.75 10.96 -0.14
C VAL A 17 5.40 12.29 0.51
N GLY A 18 6.19 12.74 1.47
CA GLY A 18 6.02 14.07 2.05
C GLY A 18 7.04 15.09 1.54
N THR A 19 7.10 15.35 0.22
CA THR A 19 8.11 16.27 -0.29
C THR A 19 7.49 17.45 -1.00
N MET A 20 7.62 18.65 -0.41
CA MET A 20 7.07 19.85 -1.05
C MET A 20 7.89 21.10 -0.77
N ALA A 21 7.55 22.20 -1.41
CA ALA A 21 8.14 23.50 -1.18
C ALA A 21 8.07 23.87 0.32
N GLY A 22 9.22 23.89 0.99
CA GLY A 22 9.33 24.04 2.46
C GLY A 22 10.01 22.85 3.16
N CYS A 23 10.27 21.75 2.45
CA CYS A 23 10.91 20.58 3.01
C CYS A 23 12.36 20.80 3.41
N SER A 24 12.77 20.15 4.48
CA SER A 24 14.17 20.08 4.89
C SER A 24 15.05 19.45 3.80
N GLN A 25 16.33 19.78 3.81
CA GLN A 25 17.29 19.15 2.89
C GLN A 25 17.31 17.62 3.07
N ALA A 26 17.09 17.11 4.29
CA ALA A 26 17.01 15.68 4.56
C ALA A 26 15.85 15.01 3.81
N THR A 27 14.68 15.63 3.81
CA THR A 27 13.51 15.12 3.06
C THR A 27 13.75 15.12 1.55
N LEU A 28 14.38 16.17 1.01
CA LEU A 28 14.72 16.22 -0.41
C LEU A 28 15.76 15.18 -0.80
N ASN A 29 16.80 15.01 0.01
CA ASN A 29 17.83 14.00 -0.20
C ASN A 29 17.22 12.58 -0.15
N TYR A 30 16.33 12.33 0.79
CA TYR A 30 15.61 11.07 0.89
C TYR A 30 14.77 10.77 -0.38
N ALA A 31 14.03 11.75 -0.87
CA ALA A 31 13.27 11.61 -2.11
C ALA A 31 14.18 11.32 -3.32
N GLN A 32 15.37 11.93 -3.36
CA GLN A 32 16.38 11.67 -4.40
C GLN A 32 16.91 10.23 -4.32
N GLU A 33 17.16 9.69 -3.11
CA GLU A 33 17.58 8.30 -2.94
C GLU A 33 16.51 7.32 -3.43
N LEU A 34 15.25 7.55 -3.10
CA LEU A 34 14.14 6.75 -3.62
C LEU A 34 14.06 6.81 -5.16
N SER A 35 14.22 8.00 -5.74
CA SER A 35 14.24 8.15 -7.20
C SER A 35 15.42 7.41 -7.84
N ASN A 36 16.58 7.36 -7.17
CA ASN A 36 17.74 6.61 -7.64
C ASN A 36 17.50 5.10 -7.58
N THR A 37 16.89 4.62 -6.50
CA THR A 37 16.49 3.20 -6.36
C THR A 37 15.47 2.81 -7.44
N ALA A 38 14.50 3.68 -7.74
CA ALA A 38 13.49 3.44 -8.78
C ALA A 38 14.07 3.33 -10.21
N LYS A 39 15.32 3.77 -10.44
CA LYS A 39 16.01 3.65 -11.73
C LYS A 39 16.70 2.30 -11.94
N TRP A 40 16.75 1.45 -10.93
CA TRP A 40 17.34 0.11 -11.11
C TRP A 40 16.53 -0.68 -12.13
N GLU A 41 17.22 -1.29 -13.08
CA GLU A 41 16.58 -2.06 -14.15
C GLU A 41 15.93 -3.35 -13.64
N ALA A 42 16.50 -3.91 -12.56
CA ALA A 42 15.95 -5.04 -11.87
C ALA A 42 16.30 -4.99 -10.38
N THR A 43 15.38 -5.51 -9.55
CA THR A 43 15.49 -5.53 -8.09
C THR A 43 15.02 -6.87 -7.56
N THR A 44 15.79 -7.45 -6.66
CA THR A 44 15.34 -8.55 -5.81
C THR A 44 14.97 -7.98 -4.45
N SER A 45 13.78 -8.32 -3.97
CA SER A 45 13.24 -7.82 -2.71
C SER A 45 13.01 -8.94 -1.72
N SER A 46 13.25 -8.66 -0.43
CA SER A 46 12.80 -9.50 0.66
C SER A 46 12.11 -8.65 1.74
N ILE A 47 11.09 -9.20 2.35
CA ILE A 47 10.35 -8.60 3.46
C ILE A 47 10.16 -9.66 4.53
N ASP A 48 10.47 -9.32 5.77
CA ASP A 48 10.14 -10.10 6.94
C ASP A 48 9.39 -9.21 7.93
N GLY A 49 8.30 -9.72 8.51
CA GLY A 49 7.51 -8.91 9.42
C GLY A 49 6.71 -9.72 10.43
N ASP A 50 6.28 -9.00 11.46
CA ASP A 50 5.47 -9.51 12.55
C ASP A 50 4.38 -8.49 12.88
N LEU A 51 3.14 -8.95 12.89
CA LEU A 51 1.96 -8.18 13.25
C LEU A 51 1.38 -8.77 14.53
N ASN A 52 1.45 -8.02 15.62
CA ASN A 52 0.86 -8.35 16.88
C ASN A 52 -0.37 -7.49 17.16
N ILE A 53 -1.51 -8.11 17.37
CA ILE A 53 -2.79 -7.47 17.66
C ILE A 53 -3.20 -7.88 19.07
N ASN A 54 -3.43 -6.92 19.95
CA ASN A 54 -3.98 -7.14 21.27
C ASN A 54 -5.10 -6.14 21.51
N VAL A 55 -6.34 -6.56 21.27
CA VAL A 55 -7.50 -5.68 21.29
C VAL A 55 -8.56 -6.20 22.25
N LYS A 56 -9.32 -5.26 22.81
CA LYS A 56 -10.47 -5.53 23.71
C LYS A 56 -11.77 -5.32 22.94
N GLY A 57 -12.61 -6.32 22.95
CA GLY A 57 -14.00 -6.21 22.52
C GLY A 57 -14.82 -5.29 23.45
N LYS A 58 -15.96 -4.84 22.97
CA LYS A 58 -16.90 -4.04 23.78
C LYS A 58 -17.40 -4.75 25.03
N ASP A 59 -17.37 -6.08 25.05
CA ASP A 59 -17.72 -6.96 26.15
C ASP A 59 -16.55 -7.22 27.13
N GLY A 60 -15.39 -6.57 26.89
CA GLY A 60 -14.17 -6.76 27.66
C GLY A 60 -13.34 -7.98 27.28
N THR A 61 -13.75 -8.76 26.29
CA THR A 61 -12.99 -9.93 25.79
C THR A 61 -11.70 -9.47 25.13
N GLU A 62 -10.55 -10.00 25.57
CA GLU A 62 -9.26 -9.73 24.94
C GLU A 62 -9.02 -10.70 23.80
N THR A 63 -8.66 -10.15 22.63
CA THR A 63 -8.19 -10.92 21.47
C THR A 63 -6.72 -10.64 21.26
N LYS A 64 -5.90 -11.71 21.29
CA LYS A 64 -4.47 -11.67 21.00
C LYS A 64 -4.20 -12.50 19.76
N GLN A 65 -3.60 -11.87 18.78
CA GLN A 65 -3.23 -12.50 17.50
C GLN A 65 -1.83 -12.06 17.10
N GLU A 66 -0.98 -13.02 16.79
CA GLU A 66 0.32 -12.81 16.16
C GLU A 66 0.28 -13.38 14.75
N ILE A 67 0.78 -12.62 13.77
CA ILE A 67 0.90 -13.06 12.38
C ILE A 67 2.30 -12.69 11.93
N LYS A 68 3.12 -13.69 11.64
CA LYS A 68 4.41 -13.50 10.97
C LYS A 68 4.20 -13.59 9.47
N PHE A 69 4.92 -12.77 8.72
CA PHE A 69 4.90 -12.84 7.27
C PHE A 69 6.30 -12.68 6.70
N ALA A 70 6.55 -13.38 5.62
CA ALA A 70 7.78 -13.25 4.86
C ALA A 70 7.43 -13.17 3.38
N ALA A 71 8.09 -12.30 2.64
CA ALA A 71 7.92 -12.18 1.21
C ALA A 71 9.26 -12.15 0.50
N THR A 72 9.27 -12.71 -0.70
CA THR A 72 10.33 -12.51 -1.68
C THR A 72 9.72 -11.99 -2.97
N GLY A 73 10.44 -11.10 -3.64
CA GLY A 73 9.97 -10.51 -4.87
C GLY A 73 11.09 -10.25 -5.85
N TYR A 74 10.72 -10.04 -7.09
CA TYR A 74 11.62 -9.62 -8.13
C TYR A 74 10.88 -8.71 -9.10
N THR A 75 11.51 -7.61 -9.43
CA THR A 75 11.01 -6.64 -10.41
C THR A 75 12.05 -6.46 -11.51
N ALA A 76 11.63 -6.50 -12.76
CA ALA A 76 12.47 -6.16 -13.90
C ALA A 76 11.65 -5.36 -14.90
N LYS A 77 12.09 -4.14 -15.19
CA LYS A 77 11.39 -3.19 -16.06
C LYS A 77 9.94 -2.95 -15.59
N ASP A 78 8.97 -3.48 -16.33
CA ASP A 78 7.53 -3.35 -16.08
C ASP A 78 6.89 -4.62 -15.49
N LYS A 79 7.70 -5.64 -15.26
CA LYS A 79 7.24 -6.94 -14.77
C LYS A 79 7.71 -7.20 -13.36
N SER A 80 6.86 -7.84 -12.57
CA SER A 80 7.22 -8.23 -11.21
C SER A 80 6.51 -9.49 -10.77
N TYR A 81 7.09 -10.14 -9.76
CA TYR A 81 6.38 -11.15 -8.98
C TYR A 81 6.67 -10.94 -7.49
N VAL A 82 5.75 -11.38 -6.67
CA VAL A 82 5.87 -11.46 -5.21
C VAL A 82 5.30 -12.80 -4.75
N ASP A 83 6.02 -13.43 -3.86
CA ASP A 83 5.60 -14.63 -3.13
C ASP A 83 5.64 -14.29 -1.63
N MET A 84 4.48 -14.37 -0.95
CA MET A 84 4.35 -13.99 0.45
C MET A 84 3.68 -15.11 1.23
N THR A 85 4.32 -15.51 2.30
CA THR A 85 3.83 -16.51 3.25
C THR A 85 3.44 -15.86 4.56
N PHE A 86 2.47 -16.48 5.23
CA PHE A 86 1.97 -16.03 6.54
C PHE A 86 2.00 -17.21 7.49
N THR A 87 2.33 -16.93 8.74
CA THR A 87 2.31 -17.93 9.83
C THR A 87 1.61 -17.33 11.03
N ASP A 88 0.61 -18.03 11.53
CA ASP A 88 0.05 -17.82 12.86
C ASP A 88 0.76 -18.76 13.83
N PRO A 89 1.63 -18.30 14.74
CA PRO A 89 2.31 -19.16 15.70
C PRO A 89 1.38 -19.91 16.63
N ALA A 90 0.18 -19.38 16.86
CA ALA A 90 -0.85 -20.05 17.67
C ALA A 90 -1.63 -21.13 16.90
N GLY A 91 -1.45 -21.22 15.57
CA GLY A 91 -2.10 -22.19 14.71
C GLY A 91 -3.61 -22.06 14.59
N LYS A 92 -4.17 -20.90 14.96
CA LYS A 92 -5.62 -20.64 14.91
C LYS A 92 -6.10 -20.20 13.54
N LEU A 93 -5.21 -19.53 12.78
CA LEU A 93 -5.50 -19.01 11.46
C LEU A 93 -4.68 -19.76 10.42
N ASN A 94 -5.34 -20.24 9.38
CA ASN A 94 -4.68 -20.76 8.19
C ASN A 94 -4.76 -19.69 7.12
N ILE A 95 -3.76 -18.78 7.09
CA ILE A 95 -3.69 -17.69 6.13
C ILE A 95 -3.06 -18.24 4.85
N PRO A 96 -3.72 -18.14 3.69
CA PRO A 96 -3.19 -18.68 2.44
C PRO A 96 -2.00 -17.85 1.97
N GLU A 97 -1.07 -18.53 1.30
CA GLU A 97 0.04 -17.90 0.59
C GLU A 97 -0.48 -16.93 -0.49
N LEU A 98 0.13 -15.78 -0.60
CA LEU A 98 -0.12 -14.80 -1.65
C LEU A 98 0.96 -14.92 -2.72
N LYS A 99 0.56 -15.28 -3.94
CA LYS A 99 1.41 -15.20 -5.13
C LYS A 99 0.84 -14.15 -6.08
N ALA A 100 1.62 -13.12 -6.34
CA ALA A 100 1.21 -12.04 -7.22
C ALA A 100 2.21 -11.84 -8.35
N TYR A 101 1.72 -11.56 -9.54
CA TYR A 101 2.49 -11.24 -10.73
C TYR A 101 1.93 -9.98 -11.38
N CYS A 102 2.79 -9.17 -11.98
CA CYS A 102 2.38 -8.01 -12.78
C CYS A 102 3.14 -8.02 -14.11
N ASP A 103 2.42 -7.91 -15.23
CA ASP A 103 3.00 -7.85 -16.58
C ASP A 103 3.11 -6.42 -17.13
N GLY A 104 2.94 -5.41 -16.24
CA GLY A 104 2.91 -4.00 -16.59
C GLY A 104 1.50 -3.43 -16.70
N THR A 105 0.53 -4.22 -17.14
CA THR A 105 -0.87 -3.80 -17.34
C THR A 105 -1.87 -4.61 -16.51
N THR A 106 -1.52 -5.85 -16.20
CA THR A 106 -2.40 -6.78 -15.49
C THR A 106 -1.72 -7.29 -14.23
N SER A 107 -2.43 -7.23 -13.12
CA SER A 107 -2.00 -7.83 -11.85
C SER A 107 -2.73 -9.15 -11.62
N TYR A 108 -1.98 -10.24 -11.55
CA TYR A 108 -2.46 -11.60 -11.32
C TYR A 108 -2.23 -12.01 -9.88
N ILE A 109 -3.27 -12.50 -9.20
CA ILE A 109 -3.17 -13.03 -7.84
C ILE A 109 -3.77 -14.44 -7.82
N ASN A 110 -3.14 -15.35 -7.08
CA ASN A 110 -3.63 -16.71 -6.94
C ASN A 110 -5.04 -16.74 -6.32
N LYS A 111 -5.92 -17.52 -6.95
CA LYS A 111 -7.33 -17.67 -6.54
C LYS A 111 -7.48 -18.16 -5.10
N SER A 112 -6.61 -19.08 -4.66
CA SER A 112 -6.61 -19.63 -3.30
C SER A 112 -6.44 -18.56 -2.23
N PHE A 113 -5.68 -17.50 -2.50
CA PHE A 113 -5.56 -16.39 -1.57
C PHE A 113 -6.90 -15.69 -1.32
N TYR A 114 -7.66 -15.39 -2.38
CA TYR A 114 -8.98 -14.78 -2.23
C TYR A 114 -9.98 -15.68 -1.50
N GLN A 115 -9.95 -16.98 -1.78
CA GLN A 115 -10.82 -17.96 -1.12
C GLN A 115 -10.50 -18.07 0.37
N GLY A 116 -9.21 -18.13 0.73
CA GLY A 116 -8.78 -18.27 2.12
C GLY A 116 -9.02 -17.00 2.95
N ILE A 117 -8.78 -15.82 2.41
CA ILE A 117 -9.06 -14.56 3.12
C ILE A 117 -10.56 -14.40 3.42
N SER A 118 -11.44 -14.85 2.55
CA SER A 118 -12.89 -14.84 2.83
C SER A 118 -13.23 -15.75 4.01
N SER A 119 -12.60 -16.91 4.08
CA SER A 119 -12.80 -17.87 5.20
C SER A 119 -12.31 -17.32 6.54
N LEU A 120 -11.21 -16.57 6.56
CA LEU A 120 -10.69 -15.92 7.77
C LEU A 120 -11.67 -14.89 8.37
N ASN A 121 -12.47 -14.26 7.52
CA ASN A 121 -13.50 -13.30 7.94
C ASN A 121 -14.83 -13.99 8.36
N GLY A 122 -14.84 -15.31 8.52
CA GLY A 122 -16.04 -16.09 8.81
C GLY A 122 -17.09 -16.06 7.69
N GLN A 123 -16.71 -15.62 6.50
CA GLN A 123 -17.55 -15.57 5.31
C GLN A 123 -17.31 -16.81 4.47
N SER A 124 -18.37 -17.34 3.88
CA SER A 124 -18.22 -18.37 2.85
C SER A 124 -17.35 -17.83 1.70
N ALA A 125 -16.48 -18.69 1.17
CA ALA A 125 -15.71 -18.33 -0.03
C ALA A 125 -16.66 -17.82 -1.13
N PRO A 126 -16.27 -16.76 -1.88
CA PRO A 126 -17.12 -16.23 -2.94
C PRO A 126 -17.49 -17.33 -3.95
N THR A 127 -18.77 -17.58 -4.12
CA THR A 127 -19.24 -18.67 -4.99
C THR A 127 -18.83 -18.47 -6.45
N GLY A 128 -18.66 -17.23 -6.89
CA GLY A 128 -18.14 -16.89 -8.21
C GLY A 128 -16.74 -17.46 -8.47
N LEU A 129 -15.90 -17.53 -7.44
CA LEU A 129 -14.54 -18.08 -7.56
C LEU A 129 -14.52 -19.61 -7.73
N ASN A 130 -15.52 -20.31 -7.21
CA ASN A 130 -15.58 -21.79 -7.28
C ASN A 130 -15.82 -22.29 -8.72
N ASN A 131 -16.44 -21.46 -9.55
CA ASN A 131 -16.71 -21.81 -10.95
C ASN A 131 -15.55 -21.50 -11.90
N ILE A 132 -14.46 -20.88 -11.38
CA ILE A 132 -13.27 -20.55 -12.14
C ILE A 132 -12.30 -21.73 -12.06
N THR A 133 -11.93 -22.27 -13.20
CA THR A 133 -10.95 -23.37 -13.31
C THR A 133 -9.52 -22.86 -13.24
N GLN A 134 -9.29 -21.60 -13.61
CA GLN A 134 -7.98 -20.97 -13.58
C GLN A 134 -7.46 -20.77 -12.15
N GLU A 135 -6.14 -20.88 -12.00
CA GLU A 135 -5.46 -20.74 -10.71
C GLU A 135 -5.20 -19.30 -10.31
N TYR A 136 -5.09 -18.40 -11.29
CA TYR A 136 -4.83 -16.98 -11.07
C TYR A 136 -5.93 -16.11 -11.69
N ILE A 137 -6.25 -15.03 -11.00
CA ILE A 137 -7.17 -14.00 -11.48
C ILE A 137 -6.36 -12.74 -11.75
N GLY A 138 -6.37 -12.33 -13.01
CA GLY A 138 -5.73 -11.11 -13.49
C GLY A 138 -6.72 -9.96 -13.55
N ILE A 139 -6.39 -8.84 -12.93
CA ILE A 139 -7.18 -7.61 -13.00
C ILE A 139 -6.45 -6.64 -13.90
N ASP A 140 -7.10 -6.26 -14.99
CA ASP A 140 -6.58 -5.25 -15.90
C ASP A 140 -6.62 -3.87 -15.24
N THR A 141 -5.45 -3.26 -15.06
CA THR A 141 -5.30 -1.95 -14.43
C THR A 141 -5.54 -0.81 -15.42
N GLU A 142 -5.34 -1.02 -16.73
CA GLU A 142 -5.62 -0.02 -17.75
C GLU A 142 -7.13 0.28 -17.85
N ALA A 143 -7.96 -0.75 -17.69
CA ALA A 143 -9.41 -0.60 -17.66
C ALA A 143 -9.92 0.24 -16.48
N SER A 144 -9.09 0.48 -15.45
CA SER A 144 -9.43 1.35 -14.30
C SER A 144 -9.27 2.84 -14.60
N GLY A 145 -8.71 3.22 -15.75
CA GLY A 145 -8.51 4.61 -16.16
C GLY A 145 -7.29 5.29 -15.51
N VAL A 146 -6.55 4.59 -14.65
CA VAL A 146 -5.31 5.09 -14.05
C VAL A 146 -4.17 4.91 -15.06
N ASP A 147 -3.52 5.99 -15.45
CA ASP A 147 -2.37 5.95 -16.34
C ASP A 147 -1.10 5.57 -15.54
N VAL A 148 -0.95 4.26 -15.36
CA VAL A 148 0.20 3.68 -14.64
C VAL A 148 1.53 4.00 -15.34
N THR A 149 1.50 4.15 -16.67
CA THR A 149 2.70 4.47 -17.46
C THR A 149 3.24 5.85 -17.12
N LYS A 150 2.35 6.85 -17.01
CA LYS A 150 2.74 8.19 -16.57
C LYS A 150 3.29 8.21 -15.16
N LEU A 151 2.66 7.48 -14.25
CA LEU A 151 3.13 7.37 -12.88
C LEU A 151 4.54 6.77 -12.82
N LYS A 152 4.77 5.68 -13.55
CA LYS A 152 6.08 5.05 -13.64
C LYS A 152 7.13 5.97 -14.28
N ALA A 153 6.78 6.63 -15.38
CA ALA A 153 7.67 7.60 -16.04
C ALA A 153 8.04 8.76 -15.09
N LEU A 154 7.09 9.21 -14.26
CA LEU A 154 7.34 10.21 -13.23
C LEU A 154 8.34 9.71 -12.19
N MET A 155 8.12 8.53 -11.63
CA MET A 155 8.95 7.96 -10.55
C MET A 155 10.42 7.75 -10.96
N THR A 156 10.68 7.52 -12.24
CA THR A 156 12.04 7.31 -12.77
C THR A 156 12.79 8.61 -13.14
N GLN A 157 12.15 9.78 -13.04
CA GLN A 157 12.83 11.07 -13.23
C GLN A 157 13.72 11.41 -12.02
N PRO A 158 14.74 12.25 -12.18
CA PRO A 158 15.62 12.67 -11.07
C PRO A 158 14.86 13.17 -9.84
N ASP A 159 13.81 13.97 -10.09
CA ASP A 159 12.96 14.53 -9.04
C ASP A 159 11.59 13.82 -8.94
N GLY A 160 11.51 12.60 -9.47
CA GLY A 160 10.25 11.89 -9.66
C GLY A 160 9.44 11.71 -8.38
N MET A 161 10.10 11.39 -7.27
CA MET A 161 9.43 11.29 -5.97
C MET A 161 8.93 12.63 -5.45
N VAL A 162 9.68 13.71 -5.67
CA VAL A 162 9.27 15.08 -5.32
C VAL A 162 8.04 15.48 -6.14
N GLU A 163 8.08 15.26 -7.45
CA GLU A 163 6.96 15.57 -8.34
C GLU A 163 5.72 14.70 -8.04
N PHE A 164 5.93 13.43 -7.71
CA PHE A 164 4.85 12.56 -7.26
C PHE A 164 4.20 13.09 -5.97
N GLY A 165 5.01 13.51 -5.02
CA GLY A 165 4.50 14.14 -3.82
C GLY A 165 3.71 15.42 -4.10
N LYS A 166 4.22 16.32 -4.94
CA LYS A 166 3.48 17.52 -5.38
C LYS A 166 2.16 17.15 -6.08
N MET A 167 2.16 16.07 -6.83
CA MET A 167 0.95 15.59 -7.50
C MET A 167 -0.10 15.12 -6.49
N ILE A 168 0.30 14.45 -5.39
CA ILE A 168 -0.63 13.96 -4.36
C ILE A 168 -1.09 15.08 -3.42
N PHE A 169 -0.17 15.88 -2.91
CA PHE A 169 -0.43 16.83 -1.84
C PHE A 169 -0.57 18.29 -2.32
N GLY A 170 -0.28 18.56 -3.59
CA GLY A 170 -0.20 19.92 -4.12
C GLY A 170 1.17 20.58 -3.87
N GLY A 171 1.58 21.47 -4.76
CA GLY A 171 2.92 22.07 -4.75
C GLY A 171 3.23 22.98 -3.54
N ASN A 172 2.23 23.33 -2.75
CA ASN A 172 2.36 24.22 -1.59
C ASN A 172 2.18 23.51 -0.25
N ALA A 173 2.11 22.17 -0.24
CA ALA A 173 1.94 21.43 1.00
C ALA A 173 3.23 21.44 1.84
N ASP A 174 3.12 21.92 3.08
CA ASP A 174 4.20 21.86 4.09
C ASP A 174 4.15 20.51 4.80
N LEU A 175 4.71 19.50 4.14
CA LEU A 175 4.78 18.12 4.64
C LEU A 175 6.25 17.72 4.83
N ASP A 176 6.96 18.43 5.69
CA ASP A 176 8.33 18.06 6.04
C ASP A 176 8.32 16.85 6.97
N LEU A 177 8.99 15.79 6.54
CA LEU A 177 9.21 14.61 7.36
C LEU A 177 10.38 14.88 8.30
N PRO A 178 10.25 14.63 9.61
CA PRO A 178 11.30 14.94 10.58
C PRO A 178 12.42 13.89 10.53
N PHE A 179 13.04 13.73 9.37
CA PHE A 179 14.20 12.86 9.20
C PHE A 179 15.42 13.38 9.93
N VAL A 180 16.11 12.46 10.62
CA VAL A 180 17.50 12.63 11.00
C VAL A 180 18.34 11.93 9.96
N GLN A 181 19.13 12.69 9.20
CA GLN A 181 19.99 12.17 8.14
C GLN A 181 21.42 12.03 8.64
N ASN A 182 22.04 10.86 8.38
CA ASN A 182 23.47 10.61 8.58
C ASN A 182 24.04 9.93 7.32
N GLY A 183 24.66 10.70 6.44
CA GLY A 183 25.04 10.24 5.12
C GLY A 183 23.82 9.79 4.30
N ARG A 184 23.77 8.51 3.96
CA ARG A 184 22.64 7.88 3.24
C ARG A 184 21.74 7.06 4.16
N GLU A 185 21.83 7.28 5.47
CA GLU A 185 20.93 6.73 6.47
C GLU A 185 19.93 7.80 6.89
N TYR A 186 18.66 7.43 6.92
CA TYR A 186 17.53 8.28 7.29
C TYR A 186 16.74 7.61 8.41
N THR A 187 16.57 8.33 9.51
CA THR A 187 15.80 7.85 10.65
C THR A 187 14.64 8.79 10.92
N ILE A 188 13.46 8.24 11.13
CA ILE A 188 12.28 8.98 11.56
C ILE A 188 11.74 8.37 12.86
N ASN A 189 11.39 9.24 13.83
CA ASN A 189 10.79 8.84 15.08
C ASN A 189 9.61 9.74 15.38
N LEU A 190 8.41 9.16 15.30
CA LEU A 190 7.15 9.85 15.54
C LEU A 190 6.51 9.28 16.81
N ASP A 191 6.12 10.17 17.71
CA ASP A 191 5.17 9.90 18.79
C ASP A 191 3.73 10.12 18.31
N ALA A 192 2.77 9.95 19.20
CA ALA A 192 1.35 10.15 18.88
C ALA A 192 1.08 11.57 18.35
N ASP A 193 1.66 12.59 18.97
CA ASP A 193 1.42 13.99 18.62
C ASP A 193 1.93 14.30 17.21
N LYS A 194 3.17 13.96 16.93
CA LYS A 194 3.79 14.16 15.62
C LYS A 194 3.08 13.33 14.53
N THR A 195 2.68 12.10 14.86
CA THR A 195 1.94 11.23 13.93
C THR A 195 0.60 11.86 13.55
N VAL A 196 -0.17 12.34 14.53
CA VAL A 196 -1.47 12.96 14.27
C VAL A 196 -1.31 14.28 13.52
N ASP A 197 -0.33 15.12 13.89
CA ASP A 197 -0.09 16.39 13.20
C ASP A 197 0.32 16.18 11.75
N LEU A 198 1.22 15.25 11.49
CA LEU A 198 1.65 14.92 10.12
C LEU A 198 0.48 14.33 9.30
N ALA A 199 -0.28 13.42 9.88
CA ALA A 199 -1.45 12.83 9.22
C ALA A 199 -2.53 13.88 8.92
N ALA A 200 -2.79 14.81 9.84
CA ALA A 200 -3.73 15.90 9.64
C ALA A 200 -3.29 16.86 8.52
N LYS A 201 -2.00 17.22 8.49
CA LYS A 201 -1.42 18.02 7.40
C LYS A 201 -1.55 17.32 6.05
N ALA A 202 -1.20 16.03 5.98
CA ALA A 202 -1.29 15.23 4.76
C ALA A 202 -2.75 15.11 4.26
N LEU A 203 -3.68 14.87 5.18
CA LEU A 203 -5.11 14.79 4.86
C LEU A 203 -5.63 16.11 4.29
N LYS A 204 -5.32 17.24 4.93
CA LYS A 204 -5.72 18.57 4.45
C LYS A 204 -5.13 18.87 3.07
N ALA A 205 -3.84 18.61 2.90
CA ALA A 205 -3.14 18.82 1.64
C ALA A 205 -3.75 17.98 0.50
N THR A 206 -3.97 16.68 0.74
CA THR A 206 -4.63 15.79 -0.22
C THR A 206 -6.06 16.24 -0.53
N ALA A 207 -6.84 16.57 0.49
CA ALA A 207 -8.21 17.07 0.31
C ALA A 207 -8.25 18.32 -0.56
N ASN A 208 -7.36 19.28 -0.31
CA ASN A 208 -7.28 20.51 -1.09
C ASN A 208 -6.84 20.26 -2.54
N ASN A 209 -6.09 19.20 -2.80
CA ASN A 209 -5.60 18.82 -4.13
C ASN A 209 -6.52 17.81 -4.87
N LEU A 210 -7.67 17.45 -4.31
CA LEU A 210 -8.55 16.39 -4.85
C LEU A 210 -9.02 16.65 -6.29
N ASP A 211 -9.22 17.91 -6.72
CA ASP A 211 -9.61 18.19 -8.11
C ASP A 211 -8.51 17.76 -9.09
N ASN A 212 -7.26 18.10 -8.75
CA ASN A 212 -6.11 17.71 -9.55
C ASN A 212 -5.93 16.19 -9.57
N LEU A 213 -6.04 15.54 -8.42
CA LEU A 213 -6.00 14.07 -8.33
C LEU A 213 -7.11 13.42 -9.13
N ASN A 214 -8.34 13.93 -9.00
CA ASN A 214 -9.49 13.41 -9.74
C ASN A 214 -9.29 13.51 -11.26
N SER A 215 -8.77 14.64 -11.75
CA SER A 215 -8.50 14.84 -13.17
C SER A 215 -7.32 14.00 -13.67
N THR A 216 -6.22 13.97 -12.91
CA THR A 216 -4.98 13.27 -13.29
C THR A 216 -5.15 11.76 -13.33
N PHE A 217 -5.81 11.21 -12.30
CA PHE A 217 -6.03 9.76 -12.16
C PHE A 217 -7.41 9.29 -12.64
N LYS A 218 -8.22 10.19 -13.19
CA LYS A 218 -9.59 9.89 -13.66
C LYS A 218 -10.41 9.12 -12.62
N LEU A 219 -10.36 9.57 -11.35
CA LEU A 219 -10.98 8.84 -10.24
C LEU A 219 -12.51 8.80 -10.32
N GLY A 220 -13.12 9.65 -11.16
CA GLY A 220 -14.58 9.73 -11.33
C GLY A 220 -15.31 10.22 -10.08
N LEU A 221 -14.64 11.00 -9.21
CA LEU A 221 -15.28 11.57 -8.04
C LEU A 221 -16.21 12.71 -8.43
N PRO A 222 -17.47 12.71 -7.94
CA PRO A 222 -18.38 13.83 -8.15
C PRO A 222 -17.84 15.12 -7.52
N ALA A 223 -18.06 16.26 -8.18
CA ALA A 223 -17.60 17.57 -7.68
C ALA A 223 -18.16 17.90 -6.29
N GLU A 224 -19.38 17.48 -5.99
CA GLU A 224 -19.98 17.64 -4.67
C GLU A 224 -19.23 16.86 -3.60
N SER A 225 -18.84 15.60 -3.87
CA SER A 225 -18.05 14.78 -2.94
C SER A 225 -16.68 15.41 -2.68
N ILE A 226 -16.03 15.93 -3.71
CA ILE A 226 -14.75 16.66 -3.55
C ILE A 226 -14.94 17.88 -2.66
N THR A 227 -15.97 18.68 -2.90
CA THR A 227 -16.29 19.86 -2.08
C THR A 227 -16.55 19.49 -0.63
N GLN A 228 -17.31 18.43 -0.38
CA GLN A 228 -17.58 17.93 0.97
C GLN A 228 -16.31 17.49 1.69
N MET A 229 -15.43 16.74 1.02
CA MET A 229 -14.14 16.30 1.59
C MET A 229 -13.24 17.48 1.92
N LYS A 230 -13.13 18.48 1.03
CA LYS A 230 -12.36 19.71 1.30
C LYS A 230 -12.91 20.48 2.49
N THR A 231 -14.22 20.68 2.54
CA THR A 231 -14.89 21.39 3.63
C THR A 231 -14.66 20.67 4.96
N ALA A 232 -14.85 19.34 4.99
CA ALA A 232 -14.65 18.53 6.19
C ALA A 232 -13.21 18.60 6.70
N ALA A 233 -12.22 18.42 5.81
CA ALA A 233 -10.80 18.44 6.17
C ALA A 233 -10.31 19.80 6.67
N ASN A 234 -10.93 20.90 6.22
CA ASN A 234 -10.56 22.27 6.60
C ASN A 234 -11.54 22.89 7.63
N SER A 235 -12.44 22.08 8.19
CA SER A 235 -13.42 22.60 9.17
C SER A 235 -12.76 22.86 10.52
N PRO A 236 -13.26 23.88 11.28
CA PRO A 236 -12.83 24.09 12.66
C PRO A 236 -13.11 22.88 13.56
N GLU A 237 -14.13 22.09 13.25
CA GLU A 237 -14.49 20.86 13.97
C GLU A 237 -13.42 19.79 13.83
N PHE A 238 -12.84 19.65 12.63
CA PHE A 238 -11.71 18.75 12.41
C PHE A 238 -10.52 19.16 13.29
N ASP A 239 -10.14 20.43 13.29
CA ASP A 239 -9.02 20.91 14.12
C ASP A 239 -9.29 20.75 15.61
N LYS A 240 -10.51 20.99 16.07
CA LYS A 240 -10.92 20.77 17.46
C LYS A 240 -10.89 19.30 17.87
N SER A 241 -11.01 18.36 16.93
CA SER A 241 -10.94 16.92 17.21
C SER A 241 -9.51 16.40 17.40
N LEU A 242 -8.50 17.11 16.90
CA LEU A 242 -7.11 16.62 16.93
C LEU A 242 -6.58 16.36 18.36
N PRO A 243 -6.83 17.22 19.38
CA PRO A 243 -6.40 16.94 20.75
C PRO A 243 -7.01 15.65 21.31
N GLU A 244 -8.27 15.35 21.01
CA GLU A 244 -8.93 14.13 21.44
C GLU A 244 -8.34 12.90 20.72
N ILE A 245 -8.07 13.01 19.42
CA ILE A 245 -7.40 11.96 18.64
C ILE A 245 -6.00 11.68 19.22
N LYS A 246 -5.21 12.73 19.50
CA LYS A 246 -3.89 12.60 20.15
C LYS A 246 -3.98 11.88 21.49
N ALA A 247 -4.94 12.28 22.33
CA ALA A 247 -5.16 11.66 23.63
C ALA A 247 -5.60 10.19 23.50
N SER A 248 -6.37 9.85 22.46
CA SER A 248 -6.79 8.48 22.21
C SER A 248 -5.67 7.59 21.68
N LEU A 249 -4.64 8.18 21.08
CA LEU A 249 -3.46 7.51 20.52
C LEU A 249 -2.21 7.65 21.41
N ALA A 250 -2.36 8.15 22.64
CA ALA A 250 -1.24 8.36 23.57
C ALA A 250 -0.44 7.07 23.76
N GLY A 251 0.90 7.15 23.61
CA GLY A 251 1.81 6.01 23.65
C GLY A 251 2.08 5.38 22.28
N THR A 252 1.40 5.81 21.21
CA THR A 252 1.75 5.39 19.84
C THR A 252 3.14 5.88 19.46
N THR A 253 3.91 5.00 18.81
CA THR A 253 5.20 5.33 18.22
C THR A 253 5.32 4.73 16.82
N ILE A 254 5.94 5.47 15.90
CA ILE A 254 6.33 5.00 14.57
C ILE A 254 7.80 5.34 14.38
N ASN A 255 8.59 4.32 14.13
CA ASN A 255 10.03 4.46 13.90
C ASN A 255 10.38 3.79 12.57
N SER A 256 11.21 4.45 11.79
CA SER A 256 11.82 3.86 10.60
C SER A 256 13.28 4.24 10.55
N LYS A 257 14.10 3.29 10.15
CA LYS A 257 15.50 3.49 9.79
C LYS A 257 15.71 2.94 8.39
N GLU A 258 16.13 3.80 7.49
CA GLU A 258 16.32 3.47 6.09
C GLU A 258 17.74 3.77 5.65
N VAL A 259 18.35 2.84 4.93
CA VAL A 259 19.75 2.94 4.48
C VAL A 259 19.81 2.68 2.99
N PHE A 260 20.45 3.58 2.28
CA PHE A 260 20.65 3.49 0.84
C PHE A 260 22.13 3.29 0.52
N THR A 261 22.40 2.45 -0.45
CA THR A 261 23.68 2.31 -1.12
C THR A 261 23.49 2.41 -2.63
N ASP A 262 24.52 2.21 -3.42
CA ASP A 262 24.39 2.20 -4.87
C ASP A 262 23.68 0.94 -5.39
N ASN A 263 23.70 -0.13 -4.59
CA ASN A 263 23.17 -1.44 -4.98
C ASN A 263 22.12 -1.99 -4.04
N ASP A 264 21.96 -1.42 -2.86
CA ASP A 264 21.03 -1.93 -1.85
C ASP A 264 20.24 -0.79 -1.20
N TYR A 265 19.02 -1.13 -0.84
CA TYR A 265 18.16 -0.36 0.06
C TYR A 265 17.71 -1.29 1.17
N SER A 266 17.70 -0.80 2.40
CA SER A 266 17.10 -1.52 3.52
C SER A 266 16.28 -0.60 4.40
N SER A 267 15.21 -1.15 4.97
CA SER A 267 14.33 -0.46 5.90
C SER A 267 14.02 -1.35 7.09
N ASP A 268 14.22 -0.80 8.30
CA ASP A 268 13.72 -1.33 9.56
C ASP A 268 12.57 -0.44 10.02
N PHE A 269 11.35 -0.96 9.96
CA PHE A 269 10.14 -0.25 10.35
C PHE A 269 9.53 -0.87 11.61
N ASN A 270 9.13 -0.01 12.55
CA ASN A 270 8.42 -0.41 13.76
C ASN A 270 7.28 0.57 14.04
N MET A 271 6.07 0.06 14.16
CA MET A 271 4.89 0.80 14.57
C MET A 271 4.28 0.15 15.80
N ASN A 272 4.12 0.91 16.87
CA ASN A 272 3.32 0.53 18.03
C ASN A 272 2.13 1.48 18.11
N LEU A 273 1.00 1.06 17.59
CA LEU A 273 -0.25 1.82 17.62
C LEU A 273 -1.00 1.48 18.90
N GLN A 274 -1.15 2.45 19.79
CA GLN A 274 -1.94 2.34 21.02
C GLN A 274 -3.25 3.09 20.83
N ILE A 275 -4.37 2.42 20.99
CA ILE A 275 -5.70 3.02 20.89
C ILE A 275 -6.39 2.86 22.24
N LYS A 276 -6.65 4.00 22.89
CA LYS A 276 -7.32 4.02 24.20
C LYS A 276 -8.61 3.20 24.16
N ASP A 277 -8.82 2.41 25.20
CA ASP A 277 -9.99 1.56 25.39
C ASP A 277 -10.20 0.45 24.33
N PHE A 278 -9.35 0.41 23.30
CA PHE A 278 -9.40 -0.62 22.25
C PHE A 278 -8.24 -1.62 22.35
N GLY A 279 -7.00 -1.14 22.55
CA GLY A 279 -5.82 -2.01 22.67
C GLY A 279 -4.63 -1.55 21.86
N THR A 280 -3.78 -2.49 21.48
CA THR A 280 -2.51 -2.24 20.78
C THR A 280 -2.40 -3.05 19.49
N ILE A 281 -1.79 -2.44 18.48
CA ILE A 281 -1.37 -3.09 17.23
C ILE A 281 0.11 -2.77 17.04
N VAL A 282 0.95 -3.79 17.03
CA VAL A 282 2.39 -3.65 16.79
C VAL A 282 2.73 -4.29 15.45
N LEU A 283 3.37 -3.54 14.58
CA LEU A 283 3.91 -4.01 13.31
C LEU A 283 5.42 -3.77 13.29
N THR A 284 6.19 -4.83 13.11
CA THR A 284 7.61 -4.74 12.78
C THR A 284 7.83 -5.28 11.37
N MET A 285 8.67 -4.63 10.60
CA MET A 285 8.95 -5.04 9.23
C MET A 285 10.39 -4.68 8.87
N LYS A 286 11.07 -5.64 8.27
CA LYS A 286 12.38 -5.45 7.64
C LYS A 286 12.23 -5.65 6.14
N THR A 287 12.69 -4.69 5.37
CA THR A 287 12.71 -4.77 3.92
C THR A 287 14.15 -4.65 3.43
N THR A 288 14.49 -5.43 2.43
CA THR A 288 15.75 -5.29 1.71
C THR A 288 15.47 -5.37 0.22
N ASP A 289 15.93 -4.39 -0.52
CA ASP A 289 15.93 -4.37 -1.97
C ASP A 289 17.38 -4.36 -2.46
N THR A 290 17.72 -5.28 -3.34
CA THR A 290 19.06 -5.37 -3.93
C THR A 290 18.96 -5.24 -5.45
N LYS A 291 19.74 -4.33 -6.01
CA LYS A 291 19.90 -4.18 -7.45
C LYS A 291 20.41 -5.51 -8.02
N SER A 292 19.80 -6.00 -9.06
CA SER A 292 20.11 -7.31 -9.63
C SER A 292 20.17 -7.27 -11.15
N ASP A 293 20.68 -8.35 -11.74
CA ASP A 293 20.66 -8.51 -13.19
C ASP A 293 19.23 -8.72 -13.70
N VAL A 294 18.95 -8.24 -14.91
CA VAL A 294 17.66 -8.43 -15.56
C VAL A 294 17.51 -9.91 -15.94
N LYS A 295 16.50 -10.57 -15.35
CA LYS A 295 16.12 -11.96 -15.65
C LYS A 295 14.70 -12.01 -16.16
N GLY A 296 14.36 -13.04 -16.93
CA GLY A 296 12.98 -13.30 -17.34
C GLY A 296 12.12 -13.72 -16.15
N ILE A 297 10.89 -13.22 -16.10
CA ILE A 297 9.86 -13.68 -15.16
C ILE A 297 8.97 -14.69 -15.88
N THR A 298 8.83 -15.88 -15.29
CA THR A 298 7.90 -16.88 -15.78
C THR A 298 6.52 -16.62 -15.18
N PHE A 299 5.59 -16.23 -16.02
CA PHE A 299 4.21 -15.98 -15.62
C PHE A 299 3.38 -17.25 -15.52
N PRO A 300 2.36 -17.29 -14.65
CA PRO A 300 1.44 -18.43 -14.60
C PRO A 300 0.66 -18.54 -15.92
N THR A 301 0.44 -19.78 -16.35
CA THR A 301 -0.30 -20.08 -17.59
C THR A 301 -1.81 -20.24 -17.36
N SER A 302 -2.20 -20.67 -16.16
CA SER A 302 -3.61 -20.87 -15.78
C SER A 302 -4.20 -19.57 -15.23
N THR A 303 -4.51 -18.63 -16.11
CA THR A 303 -4.93 -17.27 -15.75
C THR A 303 -6.30 -16.93 -16.32
N LEU A 304 -7.10 -16.19 -15.57
CA LEU A 304 -8.34 -15.53 -16.02
C LEU A 304 -8.16 -14.02 -15.92
N LYS A 305 -8.19 -13.31 -17.03
CA LYS A 305 -8.22 -11.83 -17.04
C LYS A 305 -9.65 -11.35 -16.90
N VAL A 306 -9.86 -10.40 -16.01
CA VAL A 306 -11.17 -9.76 -15.77
C VAL A 306 -11.01 -8.26 -15.59
N SER A 307 -12.04 -7.52 -15.93
CA SER A 307 -12.16 -6.11 -15.54
C SER A 307 -12.36 -5.99 -14.03
N GLN A 308 -12.12 -4.81 -13.47
CA GLN A 308 -12.40 -4.54 -12.04
C GLN A 308 -13.89 -4.77 -11.69
N GLU A 309 -14.80 -4.48 -12.61
CA GLU A 309 -16.24 -4.70 -12.40
C GLU A 309 -16.57 -6.19 -12.32
N GLU A 310 -16.05 -6.98 -13.25
CA GLU A 310 -16.21 -8.44 -13.25
C GLU A 310 -15.61 -9.07 -12.01
N PHE A 311 -14.39 -8.64 -11.61
CA PHE A 311 -13.77 -9.08 -10.37
C PHE A 311 -14.65 -8.76 -9.14
N ASN A 312 -15.22 -7.56 -9.07
CA ASN A 312 -16.12 -7.21 -7.97
C ASN A 312 -17.35 -8.13 -7.93
N LYS A 313 -17.91 -8.50 -9.11
CA LYS A 313 -19.01 -9.46 -9.19
C LYS A 313 -18.62 -10.86 -8.71
N LEU A 314 -17.39 -11.31 -9.05
CA LEU A 314 -16.86 -12.60 -8.58
C LEU A 314 -16.70 -12.65 -7.05
N MET A 315 -16.42 -11.52 -6.42
CA MET A 315 -16.19 -11.42 -4.97
C MET A 315 -17.48 -11.25 -4.15
N ILE A 316 -18.66 -11.16 -4.77
CA ILE A 316 -19.94 -11.06 -4.06
C ILE A 316 -20.36 -12.47 -3.61
N PRO A 317 -20.60 -12.71 -2.30
CA PRO A 317 -21.10 -13.99 -1.81
C PRO A 317 -22.48 -14.31 -2.45
N GLY A 318 -22.67 -15.55 -2.88
CA GLY A 318 -23.96 -16.06 -3.33
C GLY A 318 -24.34 -15.74 -4.79
N THR A 319 -23.57 -15.00 -5.54
CA THR A 319 -23.85 -14.72 -6.97
C THR A 319 -23.29 -15.83 -7.86
N LYS A 320 -24.16 -16.52 -8.62
CA LYS A 320 -23.73 -17.38 -9.73
C LYS A 320 -23.37 -16.50 -10.93
N THR A 321 -22.14 -16.05 -10.98
CA THR A 321 -21.65 -15.26 -12.14
C THR A 321 -20.99 -16.22 -13.13
N THR A 322 -21.55 -16.34 -14.31
CA THR A 322 -20.89 -17.04 -15.44
C THR A 322 -20.12 -15.98 -16.22
N ILE A 323 -18.80 -15.94 -16.08
CA ILE A 323 -17.94 -15.12 -16.93
C ILE A 323 -17.57 -15.97 -18.13
N ALA A 324 -17.90 -15.50 -19.32
CA ALA A 324 -17.43 -16.14 -20.55
C ALA A 324 -15.90 -16.00 -20.60
N PRO A 325 -15.14 -17.07 -20.82
CA PRO A 325 -13.69 -16.98 -20.96
C PRO A 325 -13.36 -16.05 -22.14
N SER A 326 -12.67 -14.95 -21.90
CA SER A 326 -12.07 -14.16 -22.96
C SER A 326 -10.94 -15.00 -23.55
N THR A 327 -11.16 -15.57 -24.73
CA THR A 327 -10.17 -16.29 -25.50
C THR A 327 -9.15 -15.32 -26.10
N ASN A 328 -8.25 -14.82 -25.29
CA ASN A 328 -7.00 -14.27 -25.80
C ASN A 328 -5.89 -15.30 -25.56
N VAL A 329 -5.80 -16.24 -26.48
CA VAL A 329 -4.62 -17.07 -26.63
C VAL A 329 -3.48 -16.13 -27.01
N VAL A 330 -2.54 -15.92 -26.10
CA VAL A 330 -1.26 -15.28 -26.42
C VAL A 330 -0.56 -16.24 -27.37
N SER A 331 -0.60 -15.94 -28.66
CA SER A 331 0.26 -16.58 -29.65
C SER A 331 1.72 -16.19 -29.34
N LYS A 332 2.59 -17.20 -29.40
CA LYS A 332 4.03 -17.22 -29.13
C LYS A 332 4.83 -16.05 -29.69
#